data_8ef5a569808516fe023e3f993eef14b9
#
_entry.id   8ef5a569808516fe023e3f993eef14b9
#
_cell.length_a   1.000
_cell.length_b   1.000
_cell.length_c   1.000
_cell.angle_alpha   90.00
_cell.angle_beta   90.00
_cell.angle_gamma   90.00
#
_symmetry.space_group_name_H-M   'P 1'
#
loop_
_entity.id
_entity.type
_entity.pdbx_description
1 polymer ?
#
loop_
_entity_poly.entity_id
_entity_poly.type
_entity_poly.pdbx_seq_one_letter_code
_entity_poly.pdbx_strand_id
1 'polypeptide(L)'
;MLKTTSKARGWIILAAVLWLVILAAIIFIPLSRGSEAYNEVKPTNSLTKSLLQTRPGGDAVAAQLVDPAKVYDPEAYLGYTTLCPGEPAELVDAKKQAFELADEDVNLDGEMGYVLLIPAQGDSATIDPVDLDKVDICTVPQSETFPLNTAMPFHVDQGRWVLGMGQ
;
A
#
# COMPACT_ATOMS: atom_id res chain seq x y z
N MET A 1 -14.48 9.66 -61.69
CA MET A 1 -15.64 9.45 -60.80
C MET A 1 -15.88 7.95 -60.63
N LEU A 2 -15.59 7.39 -59.48
CA LEU A 2 -15.78 5.98 -59.17
C LEU A 2 -17.29 5.72 -58.99
N LYS A 3 -17.90 4.98 -59.95
CA LYS A 3 -19.29 4.51 -59.81
C LYS A 3 -19.32 3.34 -58.85
N THR A 4 -19.62 3.57 -57.60
CA THR A 4 -19.86 2.51 -56.60
C THR A 4 -21.20 1.88 -56.86
N THR A 5 -21.22 0.56 -57.10
CA THR A 5 -22.43 -0.26 -57.23
C THR A 5 -23.22 -0.25 -55.92
N SER A 6 -24.55 -0.41 -56.00
CA SER A 6 -25.44 -0.37 -54.81
C SER A 6 -25.04 -1.35 -53.72
N LYS A 7 -24.49 -2.51 -54.10
CA LYS A 7 -23.92 -3.51 -53.18
C LYS A 7 -22.68 -3.01 -52.44
N ALA A 8 -21.80 -2.26 -53.13
CA ALA A 8 -20.60 -1.69 -52.49
C ALA A 8 -20.95 -0.59 -51.49
N ARG A 9 -22.00 0.22 -51.72
CA ARG A 9 -22.49 1.20 -50.76
C ARG A 9 -22.99 0.56 -49.45
N GLY A 10 -23.71 -0.58 -49.54
CA GLY A 10 -24.16 -1.31 -48.35
C GLY A 10 -22.99 -1.82 -47.49
N TRP A 11 -21.96 -2.33 -48.10
CA TRP A 11 -20.75 -2.80 -47.40
C TRP A 11 -19.96 -1.66 -46.74
N ILE A 12 -19.87 -0.52 -47.39
CA ILE A 12 -19.20 0.67 -46.84
C ILE A 12 -19.95 1.22 -45.63
N ILE A 13 -21.29 1.25 -45.67
CA ILE A 13 -22.12 1.70 -44.56
C ILE A 13 -21.96 0.73 -43.38
N LEU A 14 -21.98 -0.59 -43.63
CA LEU A 14 -21.84 -1.63 -42.61
C LEU A 14 -20.46 -1.56 -41.93
N ALA A 15 -19.40 -1.37 -42.73
CA ALA A 15 -18.04 -1.17 -42.19
C ALA A 15 -17.93 0.11 -41.34
N ALA A 16 -18.54 1.20 -41.77
CA ALA A 16 -18.52 2.45 -41.00
C ALA A 16 -19.27 2.33 -39.67
N VAL A 17 -20.44 1.66 -39.68
CA VAL A 17 -21.19 1.40 -38.44
C VAL A 17 -20.39 0.50 -37.49
N LEU A 18 -19.77 -0.55 -38.00
CA LEU A 18 -18.94 -1.45 -37.18
C LEU A 18 -17.76 -0.69 -36.54
N TRP A 19 -17.11 0.17 -37.30
CA TRP A 19 -16.03 1.04 -36.80
C TRP A 19 -16.49 1.99 -35.71
N LEU A 20 -17.67 2.62 -35.87
CA LEU A 20 -18.25 3.49 -34.86
C LEU A 20 -18.58 2.75 -33.57
N VAL A 21 -19.10 1.52 -33.68
CA VAL A 21 -19.37 0.67 -32.51
C VAL A 21 -18.08 0.29 -31.78
N ILE A 22 -17.01 -0.06 -32.51
CA ILE A 22 -15.71 -0.37 -31.92
C ILE A 22 -15.12 0.86 -31.23
N LEU A 23 -15.16 2.03 -31.87
CA LEU A 23 -14.69 3.28 -31.27
C LEU A 23 -15.50 3.65 -30.02
N ALA A 24 -16.82 3.53 -30.06
CA ALA A 24 -17.67 3.74 -28.90
C ALA A 24 -17.30 2.75 -27.77
N ALA A 25 -17.10 1.47 -28.08
CA ALA A 25 -16.67 0.49 -27.08
C ALA A 25 -15.33 0.84 -26.45
N ILE A 26 -14.32 1.27 -27.24
CA ILE A 26 -13.00 1.67 -26.73
C ILE A 26 -13.09 2.90 -25.82
N ILE A 27 -14.00 3.84 -26.12
CA ILE A 27 -14.18 5.05 -25.30
C ILE A 27 -14.99 4.76 -24.02
N PHE A 28 -16.08 3.98 -24.15
CA PHE A 28 -17.01 3.75 -23.04
C PHE A 28 -16.54 2.68 -22.06
N ILE A 29 -15.81 1.65 -22.50
CA ILE A 29 -15.32 0.59 -21.63
C ILE A 29 -14.34 1.10 -20.57
N PRO A 30 -13.32 1.93 -20.90
CA PRO A 30 -12.44 2.49 -19.86
C PRO A 30 -13.15 3.51 -18.96
N LEU A 31 -14.13 4.25 -19.48
CA LEU A 31 -14.94 5.18 -18.66
C LEU A 31 -15.85 4.46 -17.67
N SER A 32 -16.40 3.31 -18.04
CA SER A 32 -17.23 2.49 -17.14
C SER A 32 -16.38 1.71 -16.11
N ARG A 33 -15.12 1.40 -16.42
CA ARG A 33 -14.18 0.80 -15.47
C ARG A 33 -13.52 1.80 -14.52
N GLY A 34 -13.48 3.08 -14.89
CA GLY A 34 -12.99 4.17 -14.03
C GLY A 34 -13.99 4.64 -12.97
N SER A 35 -15.23 4.15 -12.99
CA SER A 35 -16.27 4.40 -11.98
C SER A 35 -16.44 3.21 -11.04
N GLU A 36 -15.41 2.36 -10.84
CA GLU A 36 -15.37 1.65 -9.58
C GLU A 36 -15.34 2.74 -8.52
N ALA A 37 -16.48 2.89 -7.84
CA ALA A 37 -16.67 3.76 -6.71
C ALA A 37 -15.36 3.81 -5.95
N TYR A 38 -14.86 5.01 -5.74
CA TYR A 38 -13.90 5.29 -4.71
C TYR A 38 -14.60 4.84 -3.42
N ASN A 39 -14.60 3.54 -3.20
CA ASN A 39 -14.94 2.96 -1.93
C ASN A 39 -13.90 3.61 -1.04
N GLU A 40 -14.35 4.51 -0.22
CA GLU A 40 -13.61 5.11 0.87
C GLU A 40 -13.02 3.91 1.62
N VAL A 41 -11.79 3.55 1.25
CA VAL A 41 -11.10 2.39 1.82
C VAL A 41 -10.86 2.81 3.25
N LYS A 42 -11.73 2.34 4.14
CA LYS A 42 -11.56 2.61 5.57
C LYS A 42 -10.19 2.12 5.96
N PRO A 43 -9.41 2.94 6.68
CA PRO A 43 -8.10 2.54 7.15
C PRO A 43 -8.19 1.19 7.86
N THR A 44 -7.30 0.27 7.52
CA THR A 44 -7.29 -1.07 8.17
C THR A 44 -6.71 -1.00 9.57
N ASN A 45 -6.00 0.09 9.89
CA ASN A 45 -5.20 0.27 11.10
C ASN A 45 -4.23 -0.90 11.34
N SER A 46 -3.79 -1.55 10.26
CA SER A 46 -2.82 -2.63 10.32
C SER A 46 -2.04 -2.71 8.99
N LEU A 47 -0.73 -2.52 9.08
CA LEU A 47 0.18 -2.60 7.94
C LEU A 47 0.17 -3.99 7.32
N THR A 48 0.23 -5.04 8.17
CA THR A 48 0.19 -6.44 7.73
C THR A 48 -1.07 -6.73 6.92
N LYS A 49 -2.24 -6.33 7.41
CA LYS A 49 -3.52 -6.55 6.69
C LYS A 49 -3.54 -5.83 5.35
N SER A 50 -3.06 -4.59 5.29
CA SER A 50 -3.05 -3.79 4.07
C SER A 50 -2.14 -4.40 3.01
N LEU A 51 -0.93 -4.84 3.38
CA LEU A 51 0.00 -5.48 2.44
C LEU A 51 -0.48 -6.86 1.98
N LEU A 52 -1.03 -7.68 2.87
CA LEU A 52 -1.52 -9.02 2.51
C LEU A 52 -2.77 -9.00 1.60
N GLN A 53 -3.53 -7.90 1.58
CA GLN A 53 -4.61 -7.71 0.61
C GLN A 53 -4.07 -7.47 -0.80
N THR A 54 -2.85 -6.95 -0.92
CA THR A 54 -2.17 -6.72 -2.18
C THR A 54 -1.34 -7.94 -2.52
N ARG A 55 -1.93 -8.92 -3.21
CA ARG A 55 -1.19 -10.11 -3.64
C ARG A 55 -0.42 -9.82 -4.92
N PRO A 56 0.91 -10.04 -4.96
CA PRO A 56 1.63 -10.07 -6.23
C PRO A 56 1.05 -11.18 -7.11
N GLY A 57 0.70 -10.86 -8.33
CA GLY A 57 0.24 -11.85 -9.31
C GLY A 57 1.43 -12.61 -9.89
N GLY A 58 1.63 -13.88 -9.52
CA GLY A 58 2.65 -14.75 -10.11
C GLY A 58 4.08 -14.53 -9.58
N ASP A 59 5.09 -15.04 -10.31
CA ASP A 59 6.53 -14.94 -9.96
C ASP A 59 7.15 -13.56 -10.28
N ALA A 60 6.34 -12.53 -10.45
CA ALA A 60 6.84 -11.19 -10.72
C ALA A 60 7.48 -10.60 -9.45
N VAL A 61 8.66 -9.98 -9.61
CA VAL A 61 9.23 -9.12 -8.58
C VAL A 61 8.24 -7.97 -8.34
N ALA A 62 7.50 -8.06 -7.26
CA ALA A 62 6.54 -7.02 -6.90
C ALA A 62 7.25 -6.02 -5.98
N ALA A 63 7.19 -4.76 -6.38
CA ALA A 63 7.51 -3.64 -5.52
C ALA A 63 6.25 -2.79 -5.34
N GLN A 64 5.99 -2.34 -4.12
CA GLN A 64 4.84 -1.51 -3.80
C GLN A 64 5.25 -0.35 -2.92
N LEU A 65 4.73 0.82 -3.25
CA LEU A 65 4.80 1.98 -2.38
C LEU A 65 3.52 2.04 -1.56
N VAL A 66 3.64 1.86 -0.26
CA VAL A 66 2.52 1.94 0.69
C VAL A 66 2.47 3.36 1.24
N ASP A 67 1.33 3.98 1.15
CA ASP A 67 1.03 5.26 1.79
C ASP A 67 0.43 4.98 3.17
N PRO A 68 1.15 5.25 4.28
CA PRO A 68 0.63 4.98 5.62
C PRO A 68 -0.66 5.74 5.94
N ALA A 69 -0.88 6.90 5.33
CA ALA A 69 -2.13 7.66 5.51
C ALA A 69 -3.37 6.96 4.94
N LYS A 70 -3.18 5.90 4.11
CA LYS A 70 -4.26 5.01 3.66
C LYS A 70 -4.41 3.76 4.51
N VAL A 71 -3.37 3.41 5.28
CA VAL A 71 -3.37 2.28 6.22
C VAL A 71 -3.94 2.70 7.56
N TYR A 72 -3.51 3.86 8.04
CA TYR A 72 -3.88 4.44 9.33
C TYR A 72 -4.69 5.72 9.11
N ASP A 73 -5.55 6.03 10.06
CA ASP A 73 -6.39 7.23 9.98
C ASP A 73 -5.54 8.52 10.12
N PRO A 74 -5.47 9.36 9.07
CA PRO A 74 -4.69 10.59 9.12
C PRO A 74 -5.28 11.67 10.04
N GLU A 75 -6.53 11.53 10.49
CA GLU A 75 -7.12 12.41 11.49
C GLU A 75 -6.71 11.99 12.91
N ALA A 76 -6.39 10.69 13.10
CA ALA A 76 -5.99 10.14 14.38
C ALA A 76 -4.47 10.17 14.61
N TYR A 77 -3.65 10.11 13.54
CA TYR A 77 -2.21 9.98 13.65
C TYR A 77 -1.44 10.99 12.80
N LEU A 78 -0.36 11.53 13.35
CA LEU A 78 0.54 12.50 12.69
C LEU A 78 1.71 11.84 11.96
N GLY A 79 2.18 10.71 12.48
CA GLY A 79 3.39 10.07 11.98
C GLY A 79 3.59 8.68 12.56
N TYR A 80 4.73 8.10 12.21
CA TYR A 80 5.09 6.75 12.64
C TYR A 80 6.60 6.59 12.77
N THR A 81 7.00 5.57 13.51
CA THR A 81 8.34 4.97 13.49
C THR A 81 8.21 3.45 13.64
N THR A 82 9.30 2.72 13.42
CA THR A 82 9.33 1.28 13.67
C THR A 82 10.07 0.98 14.97
N LEU A 83 9.72 -0.11 15.64
CA LEU A 83 10.44 -0.67 16.77
C LEU A 83 10.66 -2.15 16.48
N CYS A 84 11.92 -2.55 16.46
CA CYS A 84 12.34 -3.84 15.94
C CYS A 84 13.18 -4.65 16.93
N PRO A 85 13.03 -5.99 16.91
CA PRO A 85 13.98 -6.86 17.58
C PRO A 85 15.40 -6.67 16.98
N GLY A 86 16.41 -6.71 17.85
CA GLY A 86 17.80 -6.52 17.42
C GLY A 86 18.24 -5.08 17.17
N GLU A 87 17.40 -4.08 17.40
CA GLU A 87 17.84 -2.69 17.47
C GLU A 87 18.81 -2.47 18.66
N PRO A 88 19.74 -1.49 18.57
CA PRO A 88 20.59 -1.13 19.71
C PRO A 88 19.75 -0.80 20.94
N ALA A 89 20.14 -1.31 22.11
CA ALA A 89 19.38 -1.14 23.35
C ALA A 89 19.10 0.34 23.68
N GLU A 90 20.07 1.20 23.45
CA GLU A 90 19.93 2.66 23.65
C GLU A 90 18.82 3.26 22.78
N LEU A 91 18.65 2.76 21.52
CA LEU A 91 17.61 3.22 20.61
C LEU A 91 16.24 2.69 21.06
N VAL A 92 16.18 1.43 21.49
CA VAL A 92 14.95 0.83 22.03
C VAL A 92 14.47 1.58 23.26
N ASP A 93 15.37 1.86 24.20
CA ASP A 93 15.06 2.60 25.43
C ASP A 93 14.60 4.03 25.13
N ALA A 94 15.26 4.72 24.19
CA ALA A 94 14.85 6.04 23.76
C ALA A 94 13.45 6.04 23.13
N LYS A 95 13.14 5.05 22.30
CA LYS A 95 11.79 4.90 21.71
C LYS A 95 10.74 4.58 22.76
N LYS A 96 11.01 3.62 23.66
CA LYS A 96 10.10 3.28 24.76
C LYS A 96 9.81 4.51 25.62
N GLN A 97 10.83 5.29 25.95
CA GLN A 97 10.63 6.51 26.72
C GLN A 97 9.84 7.57 25.94
N ALA A 98 10.17 7.79 24.66
CA ALA A 98 9.50 8.80 23.83
C ALA A 98 8.03 8.49 23.56
N PHE A 99 7.66 7.21 23.53
CA PHE A 99 6.31 6.73 23.25
C PHE A 99 5.59 6.23 24.51
N GLU A 100 6.18 6.40 25.70
CA GLU A 100 5.62 5.98 27.00
C GLU A 100 5.21 4.51 27.04
N LEU A 101 6.03 3.62 26.41
CA LEU A 101 5.77 2.20 26.33
C LEU A 101 6.30 1.45 27.55
N ALA A 102 5.48 0.60 28.14
CA ALA A 102 5.93 -0.36 29.14
C ALA A 102 6.61 -1.58 28.49
N ASP A 103 7.43 -2.29 29.25
CA ASP A 103 8.10 -3.52 28.74
C ASP A 103 7.11 -4.61 28.34
N GLU A 104 5.93 -4.63 28.95
CA GLU A 104 4.84 -5.55 28.67
C GLU A 104 4.06 -5.24 27.39
N ASP A 105 4.18 -4.02 26.86
CA ASP A 105 3.47 -3.59 25.65
C ASP A 105 4.09 -4.15 24.37
N VAL A 106 5.40 -4.48 24.42
CA VAL A 106 6.17 -4.91 23.26
C VAL A 106 7.08 -6.09 23.63
N ASN A 107 7.04 -7.15 22.82
CA ASN A 107 7.94 -8.28 22.96
C ASN A 107 8.98 -8.26 21.83
N LEU A 108 10.20 -7.88 22.15
CA LEU A 108 11.31 -7.79 21.19
C LEU A 108 12.19 -9.05 21.15
N ASP A 109 11.85 -10.09 21.90
CA ASP A 109 12.57 -11.37 21.88
C ASP A 109 12.07 -12.32 20.79
N GLY A 110 11.05 -11.92 20.03
CA GLY A 110 10.33 -12.77 19.11
C GLY A 110 10.42 -12.33 17.64
N GLU A 111 9.46 -12.83 16.86
CA GLU A 111 9.31 -12.62 15.41
C GLU A 111 8.39 -11.43 15.10
N MET A 112 8.14 -10.57 16.09
CA MET A 112 7.27 -9.41 15.95
C MET A 112 8.07 -8.13 15.89
N GLY A 113 7.79 -7.31 14.87
CA GLY A 113 8.13 -5.90 14.86
C GLY A 113 6.90 -5.06 15.17
N TYR A 114 7.09 -3.78 15.39
CA TYR A 114 6.01 -2.86 15.75
C TYR A 114 6.09 -1.56 14.94
N VAL A 115 4.94 -1.10 14.46
CA VAL A 115 4.79 0.28 13.99
C VAL A 115 4.23 1.09 15.14
N LEU A 116 4.98 2.07 15.60
CA LEU A 116 4.57 3.01 16.64
C LEU A 116 3.95 4.23 15.97
N LEU A 117 2.69 4.50 16.26
CA LEU A 117 1.93 5.61 15.68
C LEU A 117 1.87 6.78 16.64
N ILE A 118 2.19 7.97 16.13
CA ILE A 118 2.14 9.22 16.89
C ILE A 118 0.73 9.76 16.83
N PRO A 119 0.01 9.87 17.96
CA PRO A 119 -1.36 10.36 17.95
C PRO A 119 -1.41 11.86 17.60
N ALA A 120 -2.47 12.27 16.89
CA ALA A 120 -2.75 13.68 16.62
C ALA A 120 -3.25 14.42 17.86
N GLN A 121 -3.88 13.67 18.77
CA GLN A 121 -4.38 14.18 20.05
C GLN A 121 -4.21 13.11 21.12
N GLY A 122 -3.82 13.54 22.34
CA GLY A 122 -3.55 12.62 23.43
C GLY A 122 -2.06 12.30 23.57
N ASP A 123 -1.72 11.56 24.63
CA ASP A 123 -0.35 11.33 25.05
C ASP A 123 0.15 9.89 24.77
N SER A 124 -0.76 8.94 24.51
CA SER A 124 -0.40 7.53 24.35
C SER A 124 -0.25 7.13 22.90
N ALA A 125 0.90 6.60 22.55
CA ALA A 125 1.15 6.02 21.24
C ALA A 125 0.26 4.79 20.99
N THR A 126 -0.09 4.56 19.73
CA THR A 126 -0.76 3.33 19.29
C THR A 126 0.26 2.40 18.68
N ILE A 127 0.18 1.12 19.00
CA ILE A 127 1.10 0.08 18.54
C ILE A 127 0.38 -0.81 17.53
N ASP A 128 0.94 -0.95 16.32
CA ASP A 128 0.51 -1.95 15.34
C ASP A 128 1.55 -3.08 15.29
N PRO A 129 1.25 -4.28 15.82
CA PRO A 129 2.15 -5.41 15.76
C PRO A 129 2.23 -5.98 14.34
N VAL A 130 3.45 -6.22 13.87
CA VAL A 130 3.77 -6.71 12.53
C VAL A 130 4.50 -8.05 12.65
N ASP A 131 3.93 -9.08 12.05
CA ASP A 131 4.52 -10.42 11.93
C ASP A 131 5.65 -10.36 10.88
N LEU A 132 6.90 -10.46 11.34
CA LEU A 132 8.10 -10.31 10.49
C LEU A 132 8.29 -11.45 9.50
N ASP A 133 7.65 -12.60 9.71
CA ASP A 133 7.63 -13.69 8.74
C ASP A 133 6.81 -13.35 7.50
N LYS A 134 5.86 -12.44 7.63
CA LYS A 134 4.98 -11.99 6.54
C LYS A 134 5.40 -10.65 5.97
N VAL A 135 5.75 -9.72 6.87
CA VAL A 135 6.09 -8.34 6.53
C VAL A 135 7.30 -7.91 7.35
N ASP A 136 8.47 -7.91 6.74
CA ASP A 136 9.70 -7.49 7.40
C ASP A 136 9.87 -5.96 7.29
N ILE A 137 9.62 -5.29 8.41
CA ILE A 137 9.83 -3.83 8.56
C ILE A 137 11.17 -3.51 9.24
N CYS A 138 11.96 -4.53 9.56
CA CYS A 138 13.10 -4.44 10.45
C CYS A 138 14.45 -4.57 9.72
N THR A 139 14.48 -4.34 8.43
CA THR A 139 15.70 -4.42 7.60
C THR A 139 16.76 -3.39 7.99
N VAL A 140 16.35 -2.22 8.46
CA VAL A 140 17.23 -1.15 8.90
C VAL A 140 16.64 -0.49 10.15
N PRO A 141 17.40 -0.37 11.25
CA PRO A 141 16.96 0.37 12.43
C PRO A 141 16.62 1.82 12.08
N GLN A 142 15.46 2.28 12.49
CA GLN A 142 14.99 3.64 12.22
C GLN A 142 15.14 4.48 13.49
N SER A 143 15.97 5.52 13.44
CA SER A 143 16.17 6.43 14.56
C SER A 143 15.25 7.64 14.52
N GLU A 144 14.52 7.84 13.43
CA GLU A 144 13.67 9.00 13.19
C GLU A 144 12.20 8.63 13.16
N THR A 145 11.36 9.62 13.39
CA THR A 145 9.92 9.54 13.16
C THR A 145 9.59 10.13 11.80
N PHE A 146 8.67 9.50 11.09
CA PHE A 146 8.23 9.93 9.76
C PHE A 146 6.81 10.47 9.82
N PRO A 147 6.52 11.56 9.10
CA PRO A 147 5.14 11.99 8.88
C PRO A 147 4.31 10.87 8.25
N LEU A 148 3.02 10.80 8.57
CA LEU A 148 2.14 9.73 8.11
C LEU A 148 2.02 9.66 6.57
N ASN A 149 2.26 10.75 5.86
CA ASN A 149 2.28 10.82 4.40
C ASN A 149 3.63 10.40 3.77
N THR A 150 4.60 9.97 4.58
CA THR A 150 5.86 9.44 4.06
C THR A 150 5.65 8.00 3.63
N ALA A 151 5.73 7.76 2.32
CA ALA A 151 5.48 6.45 1.76
C ALA A 151 6.57 5.44 2.14
N MET A 152 6.13 4.22 2.42
CA MET A 152 6.98 3.06 2.74
C MET A 152 7.18 2.22 1.48
N PRO A 153 8.41 2.11 0.95
CA PRO A 153 8.69 1.20 -0.15
C PRO A 153 8.78 -0.23 0.36
N PHE A 154 8.07 -1.15 -0.29
CA PHE A 154 8.15 -2.57 -0.03
C PHE A 154 8.49 -3.32 -1.31
N HIS A 155 9.22 -4.41 -1.19
CA HIS A 155 9.42 -5.39 -2.24
C HIS A 155 9.17 -6.79 -1.71
N VAL A 156 8.92 -7.75 -2.61
CA VAL A 156 8.77 -9.15 -2.22
C VAL A 156 10.12 -9.83 -2.31
N ASP A 157 10.54 -10.42 -1.20
CA ASP A 157 11.70 -11.31 -1.11
C ASP A 157 11.28 -12.63 -0.46
N GLN A 158 11.59 -13.75 -1.11
CA GLN A 158 11.27 -15.11 -0.64
C GLN A 158 9.80 -15.30 -0.20
N GLY A 159 8.88 -14.58 -0.84
CA GLY A 159 7.43 -14.69 -0.57
C GLY A 159 6.91 -13.84 0.59
N ARG A 160 7.74 -13.02 1.22
CA ARG A 160 7.36 -12.04 2.24
C ARG A 160 7.57 -10.60 1.74
N TRP A 161 6.84 -9.68 2.27
CA TRP A 161 7.06 -8.26 2.03
C TRP A 161 8.22 -7.75 2.88
N VAL A 162 9.14 -7.03 2.28
CA VAL A 162 10.33 -6.48 2.92
C VAL A 162 10.38 -4.98 2.72
N LEU A 163 10.53 -4.22 3.81
CA LEU A 163 10.66 -2.76 3.76
C LEU A 163 12.02 -2.40 3.15
N GLY A 164 11.99 -1.55 2.14
CA GLY A 164 13.16 -1.07 1.42
C GLY A 164 13.03 -1.25 -0.08
N MET A 165 14.06 -0.81 -0.80
CA MET A 165 14.18 -0.99 -2.25
C MET A 165 14.86 -2.32 -2.52
N GLY A 166 14.26 -3.20 -3.30
CA GLY A 166 14.90 -4.44 -3.74
C GLY A 166 16.19 -4.12 -4.54
N GLN A 167 17.21 -4.94 -4.33
CA GLN A 167 18.48 -4.87 -5.08
C GLN A 167 18.38 -5.59 -6.41
#